data_a12791d14a69b973b1b4c7a1640610c4
#
_entry.id   a12791d14a69b973b1b4c7a1640610c4
#
_cell.length_a   1.000
_cell.length_b   1.000
_cell.length_c   1.000
_cell.angle_alpha   90.00
_cell.angle_beta   90.00
_cell.angle_gamma   90.00
#
_symmetry.space_group_name_H-M   'P 1'
#
loop_
_entity.id
_entity.type
_entity.pdbx_description
1 polymer ?
#
loop_
_entity_poly.entity_id
_entity_poly.type
_entity_poly.pdbx_seq_one_letter_code
_entity_poly.pdbx_strand_id
1 'polypeptide(L)'
;MLASLALVAAVVAPAKSSNAFLTDFAGSWRCSAKGEQPSLWRIGRVPGSRWVRVDWGIRPDGLPSGSAFVGYIPARGIWVYRDFHGGGSYANMHGTRASDGTWSWSGPFYPYSAARGSAPLAGRITWKRSDARHVVRTFASLERGTLVPHGGDVCTAQ
;
A
#
# COMPACT_ATOMS: atom_id res chain seq x y z
N MET A 1 -31.79 -43.77 -4.41
CA MET A 1 -30.95 -42.90 -3.52
C MET A 1 -29.79 -42.37 -4.35
N LEU A 2 -29.85 -41.11 -4.73
CA LEU A 2 -28.80 -40.43 -5.50
C LEU A 2 -27.94 -39.63 -4.51
N ALA A 3 -26.70 -40.03 -4.32
CA ALA A 3 -25.74 -39.29 -3.51
C ALA A 3 -25.18 -38.12 -4.31
N SER A 4 -25.50 -36.88 -3.91
CA SER A 4 -24.89 -35.67 -4.44
C SER A 4 -23.47 -35.55 -3.91
N LEU A 5 -22.49 -35.71 -4.79
CA LEU A 5 -21.10 -35.31 -4.49
C LEU A 5 -21.00 -33.78 -4.59
N ALA A 6 -20.85 -33.10 -3.46
CA ALA A 6 -20.50 -31.72 -3.41
C ALA A 6 -19.00 -31.57 -3.75
N LEU A 7 -18.72 -30.95 -4.91
CA LEU A 7 -17.38 -30.60 -5.32
C LEU A 7 -16.92 -29.38 -4.48
N VAL A 8 -16.11 -29.62 -3.46
CA VAL A 8 -15.46 -28.55 -2.71
C VAL A 8 -14.31 -28.01 -3.58
N ALA A 9 -14.54 -26.87 -4.23
CA ALA A 9 -13.46 -26.15 -4.90
C ALA A 9 -12.47 -25.65 -3.85
N ALA A 10 -11.28 -26.27 -3.80
CA ALA A 10 -10.17 -25.78 -2.99
C ALA A 10 -9.77 -24.42 -3.54
N VAL A 11 -10.03 -23.35 -2.79
CA VAL A 11 -9.49 -22.02 -3.05
C VAL A 11 -7.98 -22.11 -2.82
N VAL A 12 -7.22 -22.27 -3.89
CA VAL A 12 -5.76 -22.20 -3.84
C VAL A 12 -5.39 -20.77 -3.48
N ALA A 13 -5.01 -20.56 -2.23
CA ALA A 13 -4.49 -19.28 -1.79
C ALA A 13 -3.24 -18.94 -2.66
N PRO A 14 -3.18 -17.77 -3.28
CA PRO A 14 -2.05 -17.39 -4.12
C PRO A 14 -0.75 -17.49 -3.33
N ALA A 15 0.28 -18.05 -3.94
CA ALA A 15 1.59 -18.22 -3.33
C ALA A 15 2.03 -16.90 -2.68
N LYS A 16 2.21 -16.91 -1.36
CA LYS A 16 2.58 -15.74 -0.55
C LYS A 16 4.08 -15.47 -0.71
N SER A 17 4.50 -15.13 -1.92
CA SER A 17 5.88 -14.73 -2.20
C SER A 17 6.17 -13.42 -1.48
N SER A 18 7.23 -13.38 -0.66
CA SER A 18 7.72 -12.16 0.00
C SER A 18 8.11 -11.04 -0.98
N ASN A 19 8.10 -11.32 -2.27
CA ASN A 19 8.45 -10.39 -3.35
C ASN A 19 7.24 -9.88 -4.14
N ALA A 20 6.02 -10.35 -3.86
CA ALA A 20 4.87 -10.05 -4.71
C ALA A 20 4.63 -8.53 -4.89
N PHE A 21 4.73 -7.76 -3.80
CA PHE A 21 4.57 -6.30 -3.89
C PHE A 21 5.69 -5.66 -4.73
N LEU A 22 6.93 -6.10 -4.57
CA LEU A 22 8.06 -5.63 -5.37
C LEU A 22 7.87 -5.97 -6.85
N THR A 23 7.40 -7.18 -7.16
CA THR A 23 7.11 -7.60 -8.54
C THR A 23 6.05 -6.72 -9.20
N ASP A 24 5.03 -6.33 -8.43
CA ASP A 24 3.95 -5.51 -8.95
C ASP A 24 4.37 -4.03 -9.15
N PHE A 25 5.28 -3.48 -8.30
CA PHE A 25 5.46 -2.03 -8.23
C PHE A 25 6.92 -1.53 -8.28
N ALA A 26 7.93 -2.39 -8.37
CA ALA A 26 9.32 -1.94 -8.40
C ALA A 26 9.58 -0.93 -9.52
N GLY A 27 10.43 0.06 -9.23
CA GLY A 27 10.87 1.05 -10.20
C GLY A 27 10.78 2.48 -9.72
N SER A 28 10.98 3.40 -10.66
CA SER A 28 10.81 4.83 -10.49
C SER A 28 9.51 5.28 -11.14
N TRP A 29 8.77 6.12 -10.44
CA TRP A 29 7.44 6.54 -10.83
C TRP A 29 7.29 8.05 -10.69
N ARG A 30 6.64 8.68 -11.65
CA ARG A 30 6.20 10.07 -11.55
C ARG A 30 4.74 10.08 -11.13
N CYS A 31 4.48 10.47 -9.90
CA CYS A 31 3.15 10.41 -9.27
C CYS A 31 2.60 11.82 -9.04
N SER A 32 1.31 11.99 -9.27
CA SER A 32 0.59 13.23 -8.96
C SER A 32 -0.76 12.93 -8.31
N ALA A 33 -1.09 13.67 -7.27
CA ALA A 33 -2.45 13.80 -6.79
C ALA A 33 -3.18 14.92 -7.55
N LYS A 34 -4.51 14.90 -7.50
CA LYS A 34 -5.34 15.91 -8.17
C LYS A 34 -5.01 17.31 -7.62
N GLY A 35 -4.54 18.19 -8.49
CA GLY A 35 -4.20 19.59 -8.14
C GLY A 35 -2.79 19.77 -7.55
N GLU A 36 -1.98 18.73 -7.47
CA GLU A 36 -0.62 18.78 -6.97
C GLU A 36 0.41 18.67 -8.09
N GLN A 37 1.59 19.23 -7.86
CA GLN A 37 2.73 19.04 -8.76
C GLN A 37 3.22 17.60 -8.69
N PRO A 38 3.54 16.99 -9.85
CA PRO A 38 4.08 15.64 -9.88
C PRO A 38 5.35 15.51 -9.06
N SER A 39 5.47 14.42 -8.32
CA SER A 39 6.64 14.08 -7.52
C SER A 39 7.27 12.75 -7.98
N LEU A 40 8.55 12.59 -7.73
CA LEU A 40 9.26 11.35 -8.01
C LEU A 40 9.08 10.38 -6.83
N TRP A 41 8.76 9.14 -7.16
CA TRP A 41 8.68 8.03 -6.21
C TRP A 41 9.65 6.93 -6.63
N ARG A 42 10.20 6.23 -5.65
CA ARG A 42 11.06 5.07 -5.87
C ARG A 42 10.58 3.89 -5.05
N ILE A 43 10.47 2.74 -5.68
CA ILE A 43 10.04 1.50 -5.03
C ILE A 43 11.12 0.45 -5.31
N GLY A 44 11.74 -0.04 -4.25
CA GLY A 44 12.84 -0.97 -4.36
C GLY A 44 13.04 -1.82 -3.12
N ARG A 45 13.88 -2.83 -3.24
CA ARG A 45 14.25 -3.67 -2.10
C ARG A 45 15.18 -2.92 -1.16
N VAL A 46 14.98 -3.08 0.14
CA VAL A 46 15.98 -2.70 1.13
C VAL A 46 17.15 -3.68 1.04
N PRO A 47 18.39 -3.21 0.81
CA PRO A 47 19.55 -4.09 0.68
C PRO A 47 19.67 -5.09 1.84
N GLY A 48 19.99 -6.34 1.54
CA GLY A 48 20.16 -7.40 2.55
C GLY A 48 18.88 -7.86 3.26
N SER A 49 17.71 -7.41 2.82
CA SER A 49 16.45 -7.72 3.52
C SER A 49 15.34 -8.22 2.57
N ARG A 50 14.21 -8.65 3.15
CA ARG A 50 12.98 -9.00 2.43
C ARG A 50 11.98 -7.84 2.38
N TRP A 51 12.35 -6.68 2.91
CA TRP A 51 11.51 -5.50 2.92
C TRP A 51 11.62 -4.73 1.61
N VAL A 52 10.51 -4.17 1.19
CA VAL A 52 10.42 -3.20 0.10
C VAL A 52 10.28 -1.82 0.72
N ARG A 53 11.06 -0.87 0.23
CA ARG A 53 10.95 0.53 0.58
C ARG A 53 10.26 1.27 -0.55
N VAL A 54 9.33 2.11 -0.19
CA VAL A 54 8.63 3.05 -1.05
C VAL A 54 9.01 4.44 -0.57
N ASP A 55 9.73 5.20 -1.37
CA ASP A 55 10.05 6.60 -1.09
C ASP A 55 9.21 7.49 -2.01
N TRP A 56 8.56 8.50 -1.46
CA TRP A 56 7.78 9.45 -2.25
C TRP A 56 8.18 10.90 -2.01
N GLY A 57 7.78 11.77 -2.97
CA GLY A 57 8.11 13.18 -2.91
C GLY A 57 9.61 13.42 -2.86
N ILE A 58 10.38 12.67 -3.68
CA ILE A 58 11.84 12.80 -3.70
C ILE A 58 12.20 14.17 -4.24
N ARG A 59 12.88 14.95 -3.40
CA ARG A 59 13.33 16.32 -3.68
C ARG A 59 14.60 16.31 -4.52
N PRO A 60 15.03 17.47 -5.05
CA PRO A 60 16.30 17.59 -5.81
C PRO A 60 17.54 17.14 -5.03
N ASP A 61 17.54 17.28 -3.70
CA ASP A 61 18.60 16.79 -2.80
C ASP A 61 18.60 15.27 -2.63
N GLY A 62 17.66 14.54 -3.25
CA GLY A 62 17.51 13.10 -3.20
C GLY A 62 16.79 12.58 -1.95
N LEU A 63 16.39 13.46 -1.02
CA LEU A 63 15.67 13.05 0.19
C LEU A 63 14.17 12.95 -0.08
N PRO A 64 13.50 11.89 0.42
CA PRO A 64 12.06 11.73 0.28
C PRO A 64 11.30 12.60 1.29
N SER A 65 10.07 13.02 0.92
CA SER A 65 9.12 13.65 1.84
C SER A 65 8.49 12.63 2.79
N GLY A 66 8.57 11.36 2.45
CA GLY A 66 8.13 10.25 3.30
C GLY A 66 8.57 8.91 2.73
N SER A 67 8.46 7.88 3.55
CA SER A 67 8.82 6.51 3.17
C SER A 67 7.85 5.51 3.78
N ALA A 68 7.58 4.41 3.05
CA ALA A 68 6.94 3.24 3.63
C ALA A 68 7.82 2.01 3.51
N PHE A 69 7.62 1.08 4.44
CA PHE A 69 8.20 -0.25 4.41
C PHE A 69 7.09 -1.28 4.25
N VAL A 70 7.21 -2.11 3.22
CA VAL A 70 6.26 -3.17 2.89
C VAL A 70 6.95 -4.51 3.02
N GLY A 71 6.33 -5.45 3.72
CA GLY A 71 6.91 -6.77 3.90
C GLY A 71 5.90 -7.83 4.30
N TYR A 72 6.25 -9.09 4.05
CA TYR A 72 5.50 -10.25 4.50
C TYR A 72 6.12 -10.84 5.76
N ILE A 73 5.32 -11.07 6.79
CA ILE A 73 5.72 -11.73 8.03
C ILE A 73 5.25 -13.19 8.00
N PRO A 74 6.13 -14.16 7.63
CA PRO A 74 5.73 -15.55 7.43
C PRO A 74 5.11 -16.19 8.67
N ALA A 75 5.70 -15.94 9.85
CA ALA A 75 5.23 -16.51 11.13
C ALA A 75 3.79 -16.07 11.47
N ARG A 76 3.30 -14.97 10.89
CA ARG A 76 1.94 -14.46 11.10
C ARG A 76 1.05 -14.61 9.86
N GLY A 77 1.62 -14.97 8.73
CA GLY A 77 0.90 -15.10 7.46
C GLY A 77 0.32 -13.78 6.94
N ILE A 78 0.91 -12.65 7.30
CA ILE A 78 0.37 -11.31 7.00
C ILE A 78 1.37 -10.44 6.23
N TRP A 79 0.83 -9.59 5.39
CA TRP A 79 1.53 -8.45 4.85
C TRP A 79 1.38 -7.24 5.77
N VAL A 80 2.44 -6.44 5.90
CA VAL A 80 2.46 -5.21 6.68
C VAL A 80 2.92 -4.04 5.82
N TYR A 81 2.37 -2.87 6.09
CA TYR A 81 2.70 -1.59 5.50
C TYR A 81 2.90 -0.58 6.63
N ARG A 82 4.09 -0.01 6.70
CA ARG A 82 4.49 0.99 7.70
C ARG A 82 4.87 2.25 6.97
N ASP A 83 4.18 3.33 7.25
CA ASP A 83 4.25 4.58 6.53
C ASP A 83 4.72 5.71 7.47
N PHE A 84 5.68 6.49 7.03
CA PHE A 84 6.29 7.57 7.78
C PHE A 84 6.39 8.81 6.89
N HIS A 85 5.62 9.84 7.21
CA HIS A 85 5.70 11.11 6.52
C HIS A 85 6.64 12.08 7.23
N GLY A 86 7.37 12.90 6.49
CA GLY A 86 8.27 13.91 7.03
C GLY A 86 7.55 14.95 7.91
N GLY A 87 6.25 15.16 7.71
CA GLY A 87 5.39 15.98 8.56
C GLY A 87 4.95 15.29 9.88
N GLY A 88 5.36 14.04 10.15
CA GLY A 88 5.02 13.32 11.38
C GLY A 88 3.79 12.44 11.33
N SER A 89 3.09 12.35 10.19
CA SER A 89 2.02 11.35 10.02
C SER A 89 2.60 9.95 9.97
N TYR A 90 1.87 8.97 10.49
CA TYR A 90 2.29 7.57 10.56
C TYR A 90 1.12 6.64 10.26
N ALA A 91 1.40 5.53 9.57
CA ALA A 91 0.43 4.44 9.41
C ALA A 91 1.04 3.09 9.75
N ASN A 92 0.21 2.20 10.29
CA ASN A 92 0.56 0.81 10.58
C ASN A 92 -0.58 -0.09 10.13
N MET A 93 -0.43 -0.66 8.94
CA MET A 93 -1.51 -1.37 8.27
C MET A 93 -1.15 -2.80 7.95
N HIS A 94 -2.17 -3.65 7.84
CA HIS A 94 -2.09 -5.00 7.31
C HIS A 94 -2.68 -5.04 5.91
N GLY A 95 -2.10 -5.88 5.05
CA GLY A 95 -2.47 -5.91 3.65
C GLY A 95 -2.88 -7.27 3.12
N THR A 96 -3.66 -7.22 2.06
CA THR A 96 -4.02 -8.36 1.22
C THR A 96 -3.85 -7.99 -0.25
N ARG A 97 -3.59 -9.00 -1.07
CA ARG A 97 -3.59 -8.87 -2.53
C ARG A 97 -4.76 -9.64 -3.10
N ALA A 98 -5.63 -8.96 -3.83
CA ALA A 98 -6.74 -9.57 -4.54
C ALA A 98 -6.27 -10.30 -5.82
N SER A 99 -7.13 -11.13 -6.39
CA SER A 99 -6.85 -11.88 -7.63
C SER A 99 -6.63 -10.98 -8.84
N ASP A 100 -7.24 -9.79 -8.85
CA ASP A 100 -7.06 -8.76 -9.89
C ASP A 100 -5.77 -7.94 -9.73
N GLY A 101 -4.89 -8.32 -8.79
CA GLY A 101 -3.64 -7.63 -8.50
C GLY A 101 -3.78 -6.41 -7.60
N THR A 102 -4.97 -6.04 -7.16
CA THR A 102 -5.17 -4.92 -6.23
C THR A 102 -4.62 -5.26 -4.85
N TRP A 103 -3.76 -4.41 -4.32
CA TRP A 103 -3.32 -4.44 -2.93
C TRP A 103 -4.18 -3.51 -2.10
N SER A 104 -4.68 -4.02 -0.97
CA SER A 104 -5.46 -3.27 0.01
C SER A 104 -4.81 -3.35 1.37
N TRP A 105 -4.55 -2.20 1.98
CA TRP A 105 -3.95 -2.05 3.29
C TRP A 105 -4.96 -1.40 4.21
N SER A 106 -5.18 -1.95 5.40
CA SER A 106 -6.11 -1.41 6.38
C SER A 106 -5.48 -1.42 7.77
N GLY A 107 -5.73 -0.38 8.53
CA GLY A 107 -5.20 -0.24 9.89
C GLY A 107 -5.19 1.19 10.37
N PRO A 108 -4.58 1.43 11.54
CA PRO A 108 -4.52 2.76 12.13
C PRO A 108 -3.63 3.70 11.32
N PHE A 109 -4.16 4.90 11.11
CA PHE A 109 -3.46 6.07 10.58
C PHE A 109 -3.48 7.20 11.61
N TYR A 110 -2.34 7.78 11.87
CA TYR A 110 -2.11 8.87 12.81
C TYR A 110 -1.79 10.13 12.02
N PRO A 111 -2.77 11.02 11.76
CA PRO A 111 -2.52 12.24 11.01
C PRO A 111 -1.66 13.22 11.82
N TYR A 112 -0.81 13.96 11.13
CA TYR A 112 0.05 14.99 11.72
C TYR A 112 -0.73 16.04 12.54
N SER A 113 -1.91 16.44 12.05
CA SER A 113 -2.77 17.44 12.66
C SER A 113 -3.58 16.92 13.85
N ALA A 114 -3.47 15.62 14.19
CA ALA A 114 -4.20 15.08 15.33
C ALA A 114 -3.69 15.68 16.64
N ALA A 115 -4.59 16.11 17.50
CA ALA A 115 -4.24 16.54 18.85
C ALA A 115 -3.54 15.41 19.61
N ARG A 116 -2.62 15.77 20.53
CA ARG A 116 -1.93 14.78 21.36
C ARG A 116 -2.95 13.91 22.10
N GLY A 117 -2.83 12.59 21.96
CA GLY A 117 -3.74 11.63 22.57
C GLY A 117 -5.02 11.34 21.77
N SER A 118 -5.18 11.91 20.57
CA SER A 118 -6.27 11.53 19.68
C SER A 118 -6.17 10.07 19.26
N ALA A 119 -7.32 9.41 19.14
CA ALA A 119 -7.38 8.07 18.57
C ALA A 119 -6.96 8.10 17.09
N PRO A 120 -6.30 7.04 16.59
CA PRO A 120 -5.99 6.93 15.18
C PRO A 120 -7.27 6.82 14.35
N LEU A 121 -7.20 7.31 13.11
CA LEU A 121 -8.23 7.03 12.12
C LEU A 121 -8.06 5.59 11.60
N ALA A 122 -9.16 4.90 11.35
CA ALA A 122 -9.11 3.63 10.61
C ALA A 122 -8.91 3.95 9.12
N GLY A 123 -7.68 3.79 8.65
CA GLY A 123 -7.29 4.10 7.26
C GLY A 123 -7.36 2.89 6.34
N ARG A 124 -7.59 3.17 5.06
CA ARG A 124 -7.42 2.21 3.96
C ARG A 124 -6.60 2.83 2.84
N ILE A 125 -5.57 2.13 2.40
CA ILE A 125 -4.79 2.46 1.21
C ILE A 125 -4.99 1.35 0.20
N THR A 126 -5.20 1.69 -1.08
CA THR A 126 -5.17 0.70 -2.16
C THR A 126 -4.08 1.05 -3.16
N TRP A 127 -3.50 0.01 -3.75
CA TRP A 127 -2.55 0.11 -4.84
C TRP A 127 -3.00 -0.81 -5.95
N LYS A 128 -3.11 -0.30 -7.15
CA LYS A 128 -3.46 -1.08 -8.33
C LYS A 128 -2.61 -0.68 -9.52
N ARG A 129 -2.00 -1.66 -10.16
CA ARG A 129 -1.39 -1.46 -11.46
C ARG A 129 -2.51 -1.54 -12.51
N SER A 130 -2.79 -0.44 -13.21
CA SER A 130 -3.81 -0.41 -14.26
C SER A 130 -3.29 -0.97 -15.57
N ASP A 131 -1.99 -0.80 -15.85
CA ASP A 131 -1.29 -1.36 -17.00
C ASP A 131 0.24 -1.41 -16.75
N ALA A 132 1.04 -1.69 -17.79
CA ALA A 132 2.50 -1.81 -17.66
C ALA A 132 3.18 -0.52 -17.17
N ARG A 133 2.55 0.64 -17.38
CA ARG A 133 3.16 1.96 -17.13
C ARG A 133 2.43 2.79 -16.08
N HIS A 134 1.25 2.35 -15.62
CA HIS A 134 0.44 3.15 -14.69
C HIS A 134 0.08 2.39 -13.43
N VAL A 135 0.17 3.11 -12.32
CA VAL A 135 -0.25 2.66 -10.99
C VAL A 135 -1.19 3.72 -10.41
N VAL A 136 -2.26 3.27 -9.79
CA VAL A 136 -3.18 4.12 -9.02
C VAL A 136 -3.05 3.74 -7.55
N ARG A 137 -2.84 4.74 -6.72
CA ARG A 137 -2.90 4.63 -5.26
C ARG A 137 -4.06 5.47 -4.75
N THR A 138 -4.85 4.95 -3.82
CA THR A 138 -5.91 5.74 -3.16
C THR A 138 -5.77 5.66 -1.65
N PHE A 139 -6.27 6.69 -0.98
CA PHE A 139 -6.38 6.73 0.47
C PHE A 139 -7.81 7.07 0.89
N ALA A 140 -8.33 6.36 1.90
CA ALA A 140 -9.62 6.60 2.51
C ALA A 140 -9.53 6.38 4.02
N SER A 141 -10.38 7.04 4.80
CA SER A 141 -10.61 6.74 6.21
C SER A 141 -12.00 6.13 6.41
N LEU A 142 -12.14 5.35 7.48
CA LEU A 142 -13.43 4.84 7.92
C LEU A 142 -14.01 5.82 8.93
N GLU A 143 -15.04 6.56 8.52
CA GLU A 143 -15.72 7.55 9.34
C GLU A 143 -17.15 7.11 9.58
N ARG A 144 -17.52 6.90 10.84
CA ARG A 144 -18.87 6.45 11.24
C ARG A 144 -19.37 5.22 10.45
N GLY A 145 -18.46 4.27 10.18
CA GLY A 145 -18.77 3.06 9.42
C GLY A 145 -18.76 3.18 7.90
N THR A 146 -18.50 4.38 7.36
CA THR A 146 -18.41 4.64 5.92
C THR A 146 -16.97 4.95 5.50
N LEU A 147 -16.53 4.39 4.37
CA LEU A 147 -15.23 4.75 3.78
C LEU A 147 -15.34 6.11 3.08
N VAL A 148 -14.61 7.09 3.59
CA VAL A 148 -14.53 8.45 3.04
C VAL A 148 -13.21 8.58 2.28
N PRO A 149 -13.24 8.79 0.94
CA PRO A 149 -12.03 8.96 0.15
C PRO A 149 -11.39 10.33 0.42
N HIS A 150 -10.06 10.34 0.58
CA HIS A 150 -9.26 11.56 0.77
C HIS A 150 -8.37 11.88 -0.42
N GLY A 151 -8.51 11.15 -1.51
CA GLY A 151 -7.72 11.35 -2.72
C GLY A 151 -6.86 10.15 -3.07
N GLY A 152 -5.91 10.38 -3.95
CA GLY A 152 -5.00 9.35 -4.43
C GLY A 152 -4.04 9.91 -5.46
N ASP A 153 -3.07 9.09 -5.81
CA ASP A 153 -2.02 9.38 -6.78
C ASP A 153 -2.24 8.56 -8.04
N VAL A 154 -1.98 9.17 -9.17
CA VAL A 154 -1.78 8.47 -10.45
C VAL A 154 -0.29 8.54 -10.77
N CYS A 155 0.32 7.38 -10.94
CA CYS A 155 1.76 7.26 -11.16
C CYS A 155 2.03 6.69 -12.55
N THR A 156 3.00 7.27 -13.25
CA THR A 156 3.51 6.80 -14.55
C THR A 156 4.97 6.35 -14.38
N ALA A 157 5.31 5.19 -14.95
CA ALA A 157 6.68 4.65 -14.95
C ALA A 157 7.64 5.61 -15.67
N GLN A 158 8.84 5.76 -15.11
CA GLN A 158 9.95 6.56 -15.67
C GLN A 158 10.91 5.69 -16.46
#